data_8dfd9210ef74965b482eacddebf0e18e
#
_entry.id   8dfd9210ef74965b482eacddebf0e18e
#
_cell.length_a   1.000
_cell.length_b   1.000
_cell.length_c   1.000
_cell.angle_alpha   90.00
_cell.angle_beta   90.00
_cell.angle_gamma   90.00
#
_symmetry.space_group_name_H-M   'P 1'
#
loop_
_entity.id
_entity.type
_entity.pdbx_description
1 polymer ?
#
loop_
_entity_poly.entity_id
_entity_poly.type
_entity_poly.pdbx_seq_one_letter_code
_entity_poly.pdbx_strand_id
1 'polypeptide(L)'
;MPERGIAMTEIAQRHASARRIADVAGRMALDYFRNWDRLTIDVKGHQDFVSEADRNVEIAVRAAIEAEYPADGIVGEEGDPRPGSSGFTWVIDPI
;
A
#
# COMPACT_ATOMS: atom_id res chain seq x y z
N MET A 1 -18.68 21.16 24.30
CA MET A 1 -17.55 20.38 23.80
C MET A 1 -17.55 20.35 22.30
N PRO A 2 -16.57 20.91 21.68
CA PRO A 2 -16.52 20.78 20.26
C PRO A 2 -16.40 19.32 19.88
N GLU A 3 -17.06 18.94 18.85
CA GLU A 3 -16.84 17.63 18.34
C GLU A 3 -15.38 17.47 17.98
N ARG A 4 -14.91 16.25 18.09
CA ARG A 4 -13.55 15.98 17.77
C ARG A 4 -13.34 16.05 16.27
N GLY A 5 -12.68 17.08 15.84
CA GLY A 5 -12.19 17.13 14.48
C GLY A 5 -10.96 16.26 14.35
N ILE A 6 -10.54 16.02 13.12
CA ILE A 6 -9.29 15.33 12.85
C ILE A 6 -8.16 16.29 13.18
N ALA A 7 -7.34 15.90 14.15
CA ALA A 7 -6.23 16.71 14.59
C ALA A 7 -5.11 16.70 13.53
N MET A 8 -4.46 17.85 13.37
CA MET A 8 -3.31 17.94 12.46
C MET A 8 -2.23 16.95 12.79
N THR A 9 -2.06 16.64 14.09
CA THR A 9 -1.09 15.64 14.52
C THR A 9 -1.43 14.24 13.98
N GLU A 10 -2.69 13.90 13.89
CA GLU A 10 -3.12 12.62 13.34
C GLU A 10 -2.82 12.53 11.83
N ILE A 11 -3.04 13.63 11.13
CA ILE A 11 -2.71 13.71 9.71
C ILE A 11 -1.21 13.65 9.51
N ALA A 12 -0.46 14.40 10.31
CA ALA A 12 1.00 14.42 10.21
C ALA A 12 1.62 13.06 10.49
N GLN A 13 1.09 12.34 11.48
CA GLN A 13 1.54 10.98 11.79
C GLN A 13 1.32 10.05 10.61
N ARG A 14 0.12 10.12 10.01
CA ARG A 14 -0.20 9.27 8.86
C ARG A 14 0.62 9.63 7.65
N HIS A 15 0.90 10.92 7.47
CA HIS A 15 1.74 11.38 6.37
C HIS A 15 3.16 10.80 6.51
N ALA A 16 3.72 10.86 7.70
CA ALA A 16 5.05 10.31 7.97
C ALA A 16 5.06 8.78 7.75
N SER A 17 4.02 8.10 8.22
CA SER A 17 3.87 6.66 8.01
C SER A 17 3.72 6.33 6.53
N ALA A 18 2.94 7.13 5.80
CA ALA A 18 2.73 6.93 4.37
C ALA A 18 4.06 7.04 3.61
N ARG A 19 4.89 8.02 3.96
CA ARG A 19 6.20 8.17 3.32
C ARG A 19 7.09 6.97 3.57
N ARG A 20 7.11 6.48 4.80
CA ARG A 20 7.91 5.31 5.18
C ARG A 20 7.41 4.05 4.48
N ILE A 21 6.10 3.85 4.47
CA ILE A 21 5.47 2.70 3.81
C ILE A 21 5.70 2.75 2.30
N ALA A 22 5.56 3.94 1.71
CA ALA A 22 5.82 4.12 0.28
C ALA A 22 7.28 3.82 -0.08
N ASP A 23 8.21 4.18 0.80
CA ASP A 23 9.63 3.89 0.58
C ASP A 23 9.88 2.39 0.56
N VAL A 24 9.28 1.66 1.49
CA VAL A 24 9.38 0.20 1.53
C VAL A 24 8.73 -0.43 0.30
N ALA A 25 7.56 0.05 -0.08
CA ALA A 25 6.86 -0.43 -1.27
C ALA A 25 7.67 -0.18 -2.53
N GLY A 26 8.29 0.99 -2.62
CA GLY A 26 9.15 1.33 -3.75
C GLY A 26 10.36 0.42 -3.86
N ARG A 27 10.95 0.06 -2.73
CA ARG A 27 12.08 -0.89 -2.71
C ARG A 27 11.64 -2.28 -3.16
N MET A 28 10.48 -2.73 -2.73
CA MET A 28 9.93 -4.00 -3.18
C MET A 28 9.71 -4.00 -4.69
N ALA A 29 9.09 -2.95 -5.20
CA ALA A 29 8.85 -2.81 -6.63
C ALA A 29 10.17 -2.81 -7.41
N LEU A 30 11.17 -2.09 -6.89
CA LEU A 30 12.49 -2.04 -7.53
C LEU A 30 13.15 -3.41 -7.56
N ASP A 31 13.00 -4.18 -6.49
CA ASP A 31 13.54 -5.54 -6.44
C ASP A 31 12.90 -6.45 -7.50
N TYR A 32 11.60 -6.32 -7.71
CA TYR A 32 10.93 -7.04 -8.79
C TYR A 32 11.50 -6.65 -10.16
N PHE A 33 11.69 -5.36 -10.39
CA PHE A 33 12.27 -4.87 -11.64
C PHE A 33 13.70 -5.35 -11.84
N ARG A 34 14.50 -5.36 -10.80
CA ARG A 34 15.90 -5.81 -10.89
C ARG A 34 16.01 -7.29 -11.18
N ASN A 35 15.05 -8.07 -10.75
CA ASN A 35 15.03 -9.50 -10.98
C ASN A 35 14.34 -9.90 -12.28
N TRP A 36 13.78 -8.93 -12.96
CA TRP A 36 13.09 -9.12 -14.24
C TRP A 36 13.95 -9.87 -15.26
N ASP A 37 15.19 -9.42 -15.46
CA ASP A 37 16.08 -9.99 -16.46
C ASP A 37 16.60 -11.37 -16.09
N ARG A 38 16.47 -11.77 -14.84
CA ARG A 38 16.92 -13.07 -14.38
C ARG A 38 15.92 -14.18 -14.63
N LEU A 39 14.68 -13.79 -14.87
CA LEU A 39 13.61 -14.74 -15.11
C LEU A 39 13.43 -14.90 -16.60
N THR A 40 13.42 -16.14 -17.06
CA THR A 40 13.07 -16.40 -18.44
C THR A 40 11.57 -16.23 -18.56
N ILE A 41 11.16 -15.02 -18.93
CA ILE A 41 9.77 -14.67 -18.99
C ILE A 41 9.38 -14.50 -20.46
N ASP A 42 8.46 -15.31 -20.92
CA ASP A 42 7.86 -15.12 -22.22
C ASP A 42 6.83 -13.98 -22.13
N VAL A 43 6.21 -13.63 -23.25
CA VAL A 43 5.26 -12.52 -23.27
C VAL A 43 4.12 -12.71 -22.29
N LYS A 44 3.67 -13.93 -22.12
CA LYS A 44 2.59 -14.26 -21.21
C LYS A 44 3.04 -14.16 -19.76
N GLY A 45 4.23 -14.69 -19.47
CA GLY A 45 4.79 -14.63 -18.14
C GLY A 45 5.12 -13.22 -17.70
N HIS A 46 5.39 -12.33 -18.65
CA HIS A 46 5.64 -10.92 -18.38
C HIS A 46 4.45 -10.24 -17.68
N GLN A 47 3.25 -10.41 -18.20
CA GLN A 47 2.06 -9.83 -17.60
C GLN A 47 1.76 -10.44 -16.23
N ASP A 48 1.92 -11.74 -16.10
CA ASP A 48 1.71 -12.42 -14.83
C ASP A 48 2.68 -11.92 -13.77
N PHE A 49 3.93 -11.66 -14.18
CA PHE A 49 4.95 -11.15 -13.27
C PHE A 49 4.60 -9.75 -12.75
N VAL A 50 4.16 -8.85 -13.64
CA VAL A 50 3.77 -7.48 -13.26
C VAL A 50 2.57 -7.52 -12.33
N SER A 51 1.56 -8.33 -12.64
CA SER A 51 0.36 -8.45 -11.81
C SER A 51 0.69 -9.03 -10.44
N GLU A 52 1.59 -10.00 -10.39
CA GLU A 52 2.05 -10.58 -9.13
C GLU A 52 2.81 -9.55 -8.29
N ALA A 53 3.68 -8.78 -8.92
CA ALA A 53 4.44 -7.75 -8.23
C ALA A 53 3.50 -6.69 -7.62
N ASP A 54 2.53 -6.21 -8.41
CA ASP A 54 1.56 -5.22 -7.93
C ASP A 54 0.76 -5.76 -6.75
N ARG A 55 0.30 -7.00 -6.85
CA ARG A 55 -0.47 -7.63 -5.79
C ARG A 55 0.34 -7.78 -4.51
N ASN A 56 1.58 -8.26 -4.64
CA ASN A 56 2.43 -8.47 -3.47
C ASN A 56 2.82 -7.15 -2.81
N VAL A 57 3.06 -6.11 -3.58
CA VAL A 57 3.32 -4.78 -3.03
C VAL A 57 2.10 -4.27 -2.27
N GLU A 58 0.92 -4.41 -2.84
CA GLU A 58 -0.30 -3.97 -2.15
C GLU A 58 -0.54 -4.76 -0.86
N ILE A 59 -0.32 -6.07 -0.88
CA ILE A 59 -0.46 -6.90 0.32
C ILE A 59 0.47 -6.38 1.42
N ALA A 60 1.71 -6.08 1.08
CA ALA A 60 2.68 -5.57 2.05
C ALA A 60 2.27 -4.20 2.60
N VAL A 61 1.78 -3.31 1.73
CA VAL A 61 1.32 -1.98 2.14
C VAL A 61 0.12 -2.09 3.07
N ARG A 62 -0.85 -2.94 2.72
CA ARG A 62 -2.03 -3.17 3.56
C ARG A 62 -1.64 -3.69 4.94
N ALA A 63 -0.73 -4.65 4.98
CA ALA A 63 -0.27 -5.22 6.24
C ALA A 63 0.37 -4.16 7.14
N ALA A 64 1.18 -3.27 6.55
CA ALA A 64 1.82 -2.20 7.29
C ALA A 64 0.79 -1.20 7.86
N ILE A 65 -0.21 -0.83 7.05
CA ILE A 65 -1.27 0.07 7.50
C ILE A 65 -2.08 -0.57 8.61
N GLU A 66 -2.47 -1.82 8.45
CA GLU A 66 -3.26 -2.52 9.45
C GLU A 66 -2.52 -2.66 10.77
N ALA A 67 -1.21 -2.87 10.71
CA ALA A 67 -0.40 -2.99 11.92
C ALA A 67 -0.31 -1.66 12.68
N GLU A 68 -0.21 -0.55 11.97
CA GLU A 68 -0.04 0.76 12.60
C GLU A 68 -1.35 1.48 12.87
N TYR A 69 -2.34 1.29 12.01
CA TYR A 69 -3.63 2.00 12.10
C TYR A 69 -4.78 1.01 11.89
N PRO A 70 -5.00 0.12 12.85
CA PRO A 70 -6.00 -0.95 12.65
C PRO A 70 -7.44 -0.46 12.51
N ALA A 71 -7.72 0.78 12.91
CA ALA A 71 -9.06 1.36 12.79
C ALA A 71 -9.26 2.13 11.48
N ASP A 72 -8.22 2.27 10.67
CA ASP A 72 -8.33 3.00 9.41
C ASP A 72 -8.86 2.10 8.30
N GLY A 73 -9.60 2.72 7.38
CA GLY A 73 -10.07 2.02 6.20
C GLY A 73 -8.99 1.94 5.14
N ILE A 74 -9.12 0.98 4.24
CA ILE A 74 -8.18 0.78 3.13
C ILE A 74 -8.96 0.48 1.86
N VAL A 75 -8.61 1.16 0.79
CA VAL A 75 -9.13 0.92 -0.55
C VAL A 75 -7.94 0.75 -1.49
N GLY A 76 -7.94 -0.30 -2.27
CA GLY A 76 -6.90 -0.55 -3.26
C GLY A 76 -7.48 -1.30 -4.45
N GLU A 77 -6.65 -1.53 -5.46
CA GLU A 77 -7.12 -2.18 -6.68
C GLU A 77 -7.09 -3.70 -6.59
N GLU A 78 -6.17 -4.25 -5.81
CA GLU A 78 -5.91 -5.69 -5.84
C GLU A 78 -6.68 -6.48 -4.79
N GLY A 79 -7.21 -5.82 -3.79
CA GLY A 79 -7.92 -6.51 -2.71
C GLY A 79 -9.23 -5.83 -2.38
N ASP A 80 -10.00 -6.49 -1.53
CA ASP A 80 -11.29 -5.97 -1.12
C ASP A 80 -11.13 -4.72 -0.26
N PRO A 81 -12.05 -3.76 -0.35
CA PRO A 81 -12.06 -2.62 0.56
C PRO A 81 -12.15 -3.09 2.00
N ARG A 82 -11.40 -2.46 2.87
CA ARG A 82 -11.47 -2.69 4.30
C ARG A 82 -12.09 -1.47 4.95
N PRO A 83 -13.30 -1.58 5.49
CA PRO A 83 -13.91 -0.43 6.16
C PRO A 83 -13.19 -0.10 7.45
N GLY A 84 -13.14 1.18 7.78
CA GLY A 84 -12.54 1.64 9.01
C GLY A 84 -13.53 2.39 9.87
N SER A 85 -13.13 2.69 11.10
CA SER A 85 -13.95 3.42 12.05
C SER A 85 -13.31 4.72 12.53
N SER A 86 -12.08 4.98 12.11
CA SER A 86 -11.34 6.17 12.57
C SER A 86 -11.70 7.47 11.86
N GLY A 87 -12.31 7.37 10.69
CA GLY A 87 -12.53 8.51 9.81
C GLY A 87 -11.44 8.69 8.76
N PHE A 88 -10.38 7.90 8.83
CA PHE A 88 -9.31 7.91 7.84
C PHE A 88 -9.44 6.70 6.91
N THR A 89 -9.23 6.93 5.64
CA THR A 89 -9.17 5.84 4.66
C THR A 89 -7.90 6.01 3.82
N TRP A 90 -7.15 4.94 3.70
CA TRP A 90 -5.96 4.89 2.87
C TRP A 90 -6.36 4.43 1.48
N VAL A 91 -5.88 5.13 0.48
CA VAL A 91 -6.09 4.74 -0.92
C VAL A 91 -4.75 4.28 -1.47
N ILE A 92 -4.71 3.04 -1.93
CA ILE A 92 -3.50 2.48 -2.52
C ILE A 92 -3.69 2.46 -4.02
N ASP A 93 -2.92 3.25 -4.71
CA ASP A 93 -3.00 3.38 -6.16
C ASP A 93 -1.62 3.05 -6.74
N PRO A 94 -1.40 1.80 -7.17
CA PRO A 94 -0.17 1.45 -7.87
C PRO A 94 -0.16 2.13 -9.22
N ILE A 95 0.94 2.60 -9.58
CA ILE A 95 1.12 3.38 -10.82
C ILE A 95 0.80 2.59 -12.07
#